data_e1c2ea1d89ffd416adb280672ebad6aa
#
_entry.id   e1c2ea1d89ffd416adb280672ebad6aa
#
_cell.length_a   1.000
_cell.length_b   1.000
_cell.length_c   1.000
_cell.angle_alpha   90.00
_cell.angle_beta   90.00
_cell.angle_gamma   90.00
#
_symmetry.space_group_name_H-M   'P 1'
#
loop_
_entity.id
_entity.type
_entity.pdbx_description
1 polymer ?
#
loop_
_entity_poly.entity_id
_entity_poly.type
_entity_poly.pdbx_seq_one_letter_code
_entity_poly.pdbx_strand_id
1 'polypeptide(L)'
;MRCILLALPLLALVSTAHAQVPAAIAAPGETIVATWHAEGAQVYECKAGPDGKLAWAFREPIATLLSDSKTVGRHYAGPNWEHMDGSAVVGKVAANAPGATPNDIPLLKLDVVSSRGSGALSGVTTVQRVNTVGGRHEGACDKAGAFHSAPYAADYVFLKK
;
A
#
# COMPACT_ATOMS: atom_id res chain seq x y z
N MET A 1 -61.93 1.81 26.26
CA MET A 1 -60.60 2.43 26.29
C MET A 1 -59.63 1.48 25.59
N ARG A 2 -59.19 1.80 24.35
CA ARG A 2 -58.20 1.02 23.60
C ARG A 2 -56.86 1.74 23.71
N CYS A 3 -55.88 1.11 24.41
CA CYS A 3 -54.52 1.60 24.46
C CYS A 3 -53.82 1.21 23.17
N ILE A 4 -53.40 2.19 22.36
CA ILE A 4 -52.55 2.02 21.19
C ILE A 4 -51.09 2.14 21.70
N LEU A 5 -50.38 1.00 21.68
CA LEU A 5 -48.94 0.97 21.94
C LEU A 5 -48.21 1.39 20.63
N LEU A 6 -47.64 2.58 20.62
CA LEU A 6 -46.71 3.03 19.56
C LEU A 6 -45.37 2.37 19.82
N ALA A 7 -44.98 1.44 18.92
CA ALA A 7 -43.64 0.91 18.86
C ALA A 7 -42.74 1.89 18.08
N LEU A 8 -41.75 2.51 18.75
CA LEU A 8 -40.70 3.27 18.08
C LEU A 8 -39.69 2.30 17.48
N PRO A 9 -39.31 2.45 16.19
CA PRO A 9 -38.20 1.66 15.62
C PRO A 9 -36.88 2.21 16.15
N LEU A 10 -36.08 1.32 16.75
CA LEU A 10 -34.70 1.59 17.15
C LEU A 10 -33.82 1.59 15.92
N LEU A 11 -33.38 2.77 15.47
CA LEU A 11 -32.43 2.93 14.36
C LEU A 11 -31.04 2.55 14.88
N ALA A 12 -30.53 1.39 14.50
CA ALA A 12 -29.16 0.98 14.80
C ALA A 12 -28.19 1.80 13.91
N LEU A 13 -27.41 2.68 14.51
CA LEU A 13 -26.28 3.35 13.86
C LEU A 13 -25.18 2.32 13.63
N VAL A 14 -25.00 1.90 12.39
CA VAL A 14 -23.84 1.10 11.98
C VAL A 14 -22.65 2.06 11.88
N SER A 15 -21.81 2.11 12.91
CA SER A 15 -20.52 2.79 12.85
C SER A 15 -19.59 1.97 11.95
N THR A 16 -19.24 2.49 10.78
CA THR A 16 -18.15 1.96 9.96
C THR A 16 -16.83 2.29 10.68
N ALA A 17 -16.25 1.29 11.34
CA ALA A 17 -14.91 1.42 11.90
C ALA A 17 -13.92 1.53 10.72
N HIS A 18 -13.47 2.75 10.43
CA HIS A 18 -12.28 2.93 9.59
C HIS A 18 -11.09 2.40 10.39
N ALA A 19 -10.35 1.46 9.81
CA ALA A 19 -9.12 0.96 10.43
C ALA A 19 -8.18 2.16 10.65
N GLN A 20 -7.91 2.46 11.92
CA GLN A 20 -7.06 3.59 12.30
C GLN A 20 -5.63 3.30 11.83
N VAL A 21 -5.02 4.24 11.10
CA VAL A 21 -3.63 4.15 10.68
C VAL A 21 -2.74 4.02 11.92
N PRO A 22 -1.87 2.99 12.03
CA PRO A 22 -0.99 2.82 13.18
C PRO A 22 -0.12 4.06 13.42
N ALA A 23 0.08 4.43 14.69
CA ALA A 23 0.86 5.62 15.06
C ALA A 23 2.28 5.63 14.45
N ALA A 24 2.90 4.46 14.30
CA ALA A 24 4.23 4.30 13.71
C ALA A 24 4.34 4.84 12.27
N ILE A 25 3.26 4.79 11.50
CA ILE A 25 3.23 5.24 10.10
C ILE A 25 2.32 6.46 9.90
N ALA A 26 1.85 7.08 10.98
CA ALA A 26 1.02 8.27 10.91
C ALA A 26 1.78 9.46 10.30
N ALA A 27 1.04 10.35 9.63
CA ALA A 27 1.54 11.59 9.04
C ALA A 27 0.70 12.78 9.57
N PRO A 28 0.84 13.14 10.87
CA PRO A 28 0.02 14.18 11.48
C PRO A 28 0.28 15.54 10.82
N GLY A 29 -0.79 16.30 10.58
CA GLY A 29 -0.72 17.63 9.98
C GLY A 29 -0.56 17.64 8.46
N GLU A 30 -0.41 16.48 7.82
CA GLU A 30 -0.36 16.38 6.36
C GLU A 30 -1.77 16.22 5.76
N THR A 31 -1.97 16.75 4.57
CA THR A 31 -3.25 16.71 3.83
C THR A 31 -3.22 15.63 2.76
N ILE A 32 -4.28 14.82 2.67
CA ILE A 32 -4.42 13.79 1.62
C ILE A 32 -4.64 14.48 0.27
N VAL A 33 -3.79 14.13 -0.70
CA VAL A 33 -3.87 14.54 -2.10
C VAL A 33 -4.69 13.53 -2.90
N ALA A 34 -4.39 12.24 -2.72
CA ALA A 34 -5.08 11.14 -3.38
C ALA A 34 -4.96 9.84 -2.55
N THR A 35 -5.91 8.93 -2.77
CA THR A 35 -5.80 7.54 -2.30
C THR A 35 -6.11 6.63 -3.48
N TRP A 36 -5.18 5.75 -3.82
CA TRP A 36 -5.35 4.80 -4.93
C TRP A 36 -5.17 3.37 -4.45
N HIS A 37 -6.04 2.51 -4.93
CA HIS A 37 -5.92 1.07 -4.72
C HIS A 37 -4.86 0.50 -5.66
N ALA A 38 -4.06 -0.45 -5.18
CA ALA A 38 -3.05 -1.13 -5.97
C ALA A 38 -3.34 -2.62 -6.01
N GLU A 39 -3.30 -3.18 -7.22
CA GLU A 39 -3.36 -4.62 -7.46
C GLU A 39 -2.16 -5.05 -8.29
N GLY A 40 -1.47 -6.12 -7.87
CA GLY A 40 -0.29 -6.60 -8.57
C GLY A 40 0.45 -7.69 -7.83
N ALA A 41 1.78 -7.66 -7.91
CA ALA A 41 2.66 -8.62 -7.27
C ALA A 41 3.89 -7.97 -6.65
N GLN A 42 4.36 -8.56 -5.55
CA GLN A 42 5.72 -8.41 -5.06
C GLN A 42 6.59 -9.46 -5.75
N VAL A 43 7.58 -9.03 -6.51
CA VAL A 43 8.50 -9.92 -7.22
C VAL A 43 9.70 -10.20 -6.34
N TYR A 44 10.02 -11.48 -6.21
CA TYR A 44 11.19 -12.00 -5.50
C TYR A 44 12.12 -12.70 -6.47
N GLU A 45 13.40 -12.65 -6.18
CA GLU A 45 14.45 -13.34 -6.92
C GLU A 45 15.19 -14.29 -5.97
N CYS A 46 15.43 -15.50 -6.42
CA CYS A 46 16.23 -16.47 -5.69
C CYS A 46 17.72 -16.09 -5.77
N LYS A 47 18.30 -15.67 -4.65
CA LYS A 47 19.70 -15.20 -4.56
C LYS A 47 20.45 -15.91 -3.45
N ALA A 48 21.76 -16.06 -3.65
CA ALA A 48 22.66 -16.48 -2.57
C ALA A 48 22.79 -15.36 -1.53
N GLY A 49 22.54 -15.70 -0.28
CA GLY A 49 22.84 -14.84 0.87
C GLY A 49 24.34 -14.81 1.19
N PRO A 50 24.75 -14.05 2.22
CA PRO A 50 26.15 -13.96 2.65
C PRO A 50 26.76 -15.30 3.09
N ASP A 51 25.91 -16.26 3.51
CA ASP A 51 26.28 -17.62 3.90
C ASP A 51 26.30 -18.60 2.73
N GLY A 52 26.09 -18.12 1.49
CA GLY A 52 26.03 -18.91 0.27
C GLY A 52 24.74 -19.70 0.06
N LYS A 53 23.78 -19.64 0.99
CA LYS A 53 22.50 -20.33 0.87
C LYS A 53 21.55 -19.53 -0.01
N LEU A 54 20.80 -20.27 -0.86
CA LEU A 54 19.78 -19.66 -1.71
C LEU A 54 18.51 -19.36 -0.91
N ALA A 55 18.04 -18.11 -1.02
CA ALA A 55 16.80 -17.66 -0.43
C ALA A 55 16.08 -16.64 -1.31
N TRP A 56 14.78 -16.54 -1.15
CA TRP A 56 13.97 -15.54 -1.82
C TRP A 56 14.29 -14.14 -1.27
N ALA A 57 14.74 -13.25 -2.13
CA ALA A 57 15.00 -11.85 -1.83
C ALA A 57 14.02 -10.97 -2.58
N PHE A 58 13.39 -10.01 -1.88
CA PHE A 58 12.51 -9.02 -2.52
C PHE A 58 13.31 -8.24 -3.57
N ARG A 59 12.74 -8.11 -4.76
CA ARG A 59 13.32 -7.38 -5.88
C ARG A 59 12.58 -6.08 -6.16
N GLU A 60 11.27 -6.17 -6.47
CA GLU A 60 10.48 -5.04 -6.89
C GLU A 60 8.97 -5.29 -6.78
N PRO A 61 8.14 -4.23 -6.59
CA PRO A 61 6.72 -4.32 -6.82
C PRO A 61 6.41 -4.14 -8.32
N ILE A 62 5.33 -4.75 -8.78
CA ILE A 62 4.70 -4.46 -10.07
C ILE A 62 3.21 -4.39 -9.81
N ALA A 63 2.60 -3.20 -9.91
CA ALA A 63 1.17 -3.04 -9.65
C ALA A 63 0.53 -1.95 -10.52
N THR A 64 -0.75 -2.16 -10.83
CA THR A 64 -1.65 -1.16 -11.38
C THR A 64 -2.23 -0.34 -10.24
N LEU A 65 -2.31 0.97 -10.41
CA LEU A 65 -2.98 1.89 -9.49
C LEU A 65 -4.38 2.19 -10.03
N LEU A 66 -5.37 2.10 -9.15
CA LEU A 66 -6.79 2.22 -9.46
C LEU A 66 -7.43 3.33 -8.63
N SER A 67 -8.30 4.13 -9.25
CA SER A 67 -9.24 5.02 -8.60
C SER A 67 -10.63 4.76 -9.17
N ASP A 68 -11.62 4.52 -8.32
CA ASP A 68 -12.98 4.18 -8.75
C ASP A 68 -13.01 3.06 -9.81
N SER A 69 -12.21 2.00 -9.59
CA SER A 69 -12.05 0.85 -10.49
C SER A 69 -11.46 1.18 -11.88
N LYS A 70 -10.92 2.38 -12.07
CA LYS A 70 -10.24 2.79 -13.31
C LYS A 70 -8.75 2.85 -13.09
N THR A 71 -7.98 2.37 -14.05
CA THR A 71 -6.52 2.52 -14.04
C THR A 71 -6.14 4.00 -14.09
N VAL A 72 -5.36 4.45 -13.11
CA VAL A 72 -4.85 5.83 -13.03
C VAL A 72 -3.33 5.90 -13.08
N GLY A 73 -2.64 4.76 -12.92
CA GLY A 73 -1.18 4.76 -12.91
C GLY A 73 -0.60 3.38 -12.63
N ARG A 74 0.69 3.39 -12.27
CA ARG A 74 1.47 2.18 -11.97
C ARG A 74 2.42 2.40 -10.80
N HIS A 75 2.75 1.28 -10.12
CA HIS A 75 3.76 1.22 -9.07
C HIS A 75 4.81 0.19 -9.45
N TYR A 76 6.10 0.55 -9.35
CA TYR A 76 7.21 -0.27 -9.81
C TYR A 76 8.50 0.02 -9.03
N ALA A 77 9.59 -0.65 -9.43
CA ALA A 77 10.88 -0.59 -8.75
C ALA A 77 11.36 0.84 -8.43
N GLY A 78 11.94 0.99 -7.24
CA GLY A 78 12.61 2.20 -6.84
C GLY A 78 12.16 2.97 -5.60
N PRO A 79 11.10 2.62 -4.84
CA PRO A 79 9.70 2.44 -5.21
C PRO A 79 9.11 3.69 -5.87
N ASN A 80 8.60 3.53 -7.07
CA ASN A 80 8.02 4.59 -7.89
C ASN A 80 6.49 4.47 -7.96
N TRP A 81 5.79 5.59 -7.90
CA TRP A 81 4.39 5.75 -8.28
C TRP A 81 4.31 6.75 -9.40
N GLU A 82 3.68 6.36 -10.49
CA GLU A 82 3.54 7.18 -11.69
C GLU A 82 2.06 7.21 -12.10
N HIS A 83 1.52 8.40 -12.22
CA HIS A 83 0.18 8.63 -12.72
C HIS A 83 0.16 8.75 -14.24
N MET A 84 -0.99 8.49 -14.88
CA MET A 84 -1.14 8.53 -16.34
C MET A 84 -0.89 9.91 -16.96
N ASP A 85 -0.95 11.00 -16.17
CA ASP A 85 -0.60 12.36 -16.62
C ASP A 85 0.92 12.60 -16.70
N GLY A 86 1.75 11.60 -16.37
CA GLY A 86 3.20 11.68 -16.36
C GLY A 86 3.82 12.20 -15.06
N SER A 87 3.01 12.64 -14.10
CA SER A 87 3.53 12.98 -12.76
C SER A 87 3.96 11.72 -12.01
N ALA A 88 5.05 11.80 -11.27
CA ALA A 88 5.57 10.65 -10.53
C ALA A 88 6.32 11.09 -9.26
N VAL A 89 6.36 10.17 -8.29
CA VAL A 89 7.15 10.32 -7.07
C VAL A 89 7.95 9.05 -6.78
N VAL A 90 9.12 9.22 -6.20
CA VAL A 90 9.99 8.16 -5.67
C VAL A 90 10.01 8.27 -4.16
N GLY A 91 9.72 7.17 -3.47
CA GLY A 91 9.72 7.13 -2.01
C GLY A 91 10.96 6.47 -1.42
N LYS A 92 11.22 6.79 -0.16
CA LYS A 92 12.18 6.09 0.70
C LYS A 92 11.47 5.72 1.99
N VAL A 93 11.55 4.44 2.39
CA VAL A 93 10.92 3.96 3.63
C VAL A 93 11.48 4.73 4.82
N ALA A 94 10.59 5.38 5.55
CA ALA A 94 10.88 6.12 6.79
C ALA A 94 10.40 5.36 8.03
N ALA A 95 9.27 4.65 7.93
CA ALA A 95 8.71 3.85 9.02
C ALA A 95 7.87 2.69 8.48
N ASN A 96 7.63 1.69 9.34
CA ASN A 96 6.77 0.55 9.01
C ASN A 96 5.95 0.09 10.23
N ALA A 97 4.91 -0.67 9.95
CA ALA A 97 4.12 -1.41 10.92
C ALA A 97 3.74 -2.78 10.32
N PRO A 98 3.44 -3.79 11.14
CA PRO A 98 3.00 -5.10 10.63
C PRO A 98 1.73 -4.99 9.78
N GLY A 99 1.58 -5.86 8.77
CA GLY A 99 0.31 -6.12 8.12
C GLY A 99 -0.69 -6.80 9.07
N ALA A 100 -1.92 -6.97 8.62
CA ALA A 100 -2.98 -7.58 9.42
C ALA A 100 -2.72 -9.07 9.71
N THR A 101 -2.04 -9.75 8.81
CA THR A 101 -1.67 -11.17 8.93
C THR A 101 -0.18 -11.38 8.63
N PRO A 102 0.42 -12.53 9.02
CA PRO A 102 1.81 -12.85 8.67
C PRO A 102 2.08 -12.95 7.16
N ASN A 103 1.04 -13.13 6.34
CA ASN A 103 1.17 -13.23 4.89
C ASN A 103 1.18 -11.87 4.18
N ASP A 104 0.86 -10.80 4.91
CA ASP A 104 0.74 -9.47 4.35
C ASP A 104 2.07 -8.73 4.41
N ILE A 105 2.38 -8.01 3.34
CA ILE A 105 3.53 -7.10 3.36
C ILE A 105 3.28 -5.98 4.39
N PRO A 106 4.35 -5.43 5.01
CA PRO A 106 4.22 -4.39 6.02
C PRO A 106 3.47 -3.15 5.53
N LEU A 107 2.77 -2.49 6.44
CA LEU A 107 2.33 -1.11 6.25
C LEU A 107 3.56 -0.20 6.26
N LEU A 108 3.57 0.86 5.45
CA LEU A 108 4.72 1.75 5.33
C LEU A 108 4.32 3.22 5.40
N LYS A 109 5.24 4.03 5.92
CA LYS A 109 5.36 5.45 5.62
C LYS A 109 6.64 5.66 4.83
N LEU A 110 6.56 6.39 3.72
CA LEU A 110 7.70 6.72 2.87
C LEU A 110 7.78 8.23 2.70
N ASP A 111 8.98 8.77 2.84
CA ASP A 111 9.27 10.14 2.47
C ASP A 111 9.52 10.20 0.95
N VAL A 112 8.95 11.19 0.28
CA VAL A 112 9.24 11.43 -1.15
C VAL A 112 10.62 12.05 -1.27
N VAL A 113 11.51 11.40 -1.99
CA VAL A 113 12.90 11.83 -2.21
C VAL A 113 13.13 12.39 -3.61
N SER A 114 12.22 12.17 -4.54
CA SER A 114 12.25 12.72 -5.88
C SER A 114 10.84 12.77 -6.46
N SER A 115 10.59 13.81 -7.27
CA SER A 115 9.31 13.99 -7.98
C SER A 115 9.55 14.53 -9.39
N ARG A 116 8.60 14.28 -10.29
CA ARG A 116 8.57 14.88 -11.62
C ARG A 116 7.14 15.19 -12.05
N GLY A 117 7.01 16.12 -12.99
CA GLY A 117 5.71 16.53 -13.54
C GLY A 117 4.90 17.42 -12.61
N SER A 118 3.84 18.01 -13.13
CA SER A 118 2.95 18.94 -12.44
C SER A 118 1.50 18.44 -12.32
N GLY A 119 1.27 17.12 -12.45
CA GLY A 119 -0.04 16.50 -12.43
C GLY A 119 -0.52 16.09 -11.03
N ALA A 120 -1.26 14.99 -10.97
CA ALA A 120 -1.95 14.49 -9.77
C ALA A 120 -1.03 14.25 -8.57
N LEU A 121 0.25 13.93 -8.79
CA LEU A 121 1.25 13.72 -7.74
C LEU A 121 2.11 14.95 -7.42
N SER A 122 1.77 16.12 -7.97
CA SER A 122 2.49 17.36 -7.71
C SER A 122 2.40 17.77 -6.24
N GLY A 123 3.54 18.09 -5.64
CA GLY A 123 3.62 18.54 -4.24
C GLY A 123 3.45 17.44 -3.19
N VAL A 124 3.33 16.17 -3.58
CA VAL A 124 3.31 15.04 -2.65
C VAL A 124 4.66 14.94 -1.94
N THR A 125 4.64 14.87 -0.61
CA THR A 125 5.83 14.77 0.25
C THR A 125 5.91 13.44 1.00
N THR A 126 4.78 12.75 1.15
CA THR A 126 4.68 11.49 1.89
C THR A 126 3.78 10.51 1.14
N VAL A 127 4.16 9.23 1.14
CA VAL A 127 3.31 8.12 0.68
C VAL A 127 3.13 7.14 1.83
N GLN A 128 1.88 6.75 2.12
CA GLN A 128 1.61 5.64 3.02
C GLN A 128 1.12 4.43 2.21
N ARG A 129 1.58 3.24 2.58
CA ARG A 129 1.01 1.96 2.16
C ARG A 129 0.21 1.38 3.31
N VAL A 130 -1.09 1.24 3.13
CA VAL A 130 -2.04 0.74 4.14
C VAL A 130 -2.92 -0.36 3.55
N ASN A 131 -3.72 -1.03 4.37
CA ASN A 131 -4.68 -2.05 3.94
C ASN A 131 -4.04 -3.15 3.07
N THR A 132 -2.84 -3.59 3.45
CA THR A 132 -2.09 -4.60 2.69
C THR A 132 -2.74 -5.98 2.80
N VAL A 133 -2.79 -6.69 1.67
CA VAL A 133 -3.27 -8.07 1.58
C VAL A 133 -2.26 -8.87 0.77
N GLY A 134 -1.70 -9.92 1.34
CA GLY A 134 -0.74 -10.81 0.69
C GLY A 134 0.61 -10.17 0.38
N GLY A 135 1.28 -10.68 -0.62
CA GLY A 135 2.55 -10.18 -1.15
C GLY A 135 3.80 -10.64 -0.41
N ARG A 136 3.69 -11.23 0.78
CA ARG A 136 4.85 -11.72 1.51
C ARG A 136 5.28 -13.09 0.98
N HIS A 137 6.57 -13.22 0.71
CA HIS A 137 7.19 -14.48 0.32
C HIS A 137 8.61 -14.51 0.87
N GLU A 138 8.99 -15.63 1.48
CA GLU A 138 10.31 -15.81 2.11
C GLU A 138 10.67 -17.29 2.20
N GLY A 139 11.90 -17.59 2.60
CA GLY A 139 12.39 -18.94 2.77
C GLY A 139 13.43 -19.34 1.73
N ALA A 140 13.86 -20.62 1.78
CA ALA A 140 14.82 -21.17 0.87
C ALA A 140 14.26 -21.31 -0.56
N CYS A 141 15.14 -21.28 -1.55
CA CYS A 141 14.82 -21.55 -2.95
C CYS A 141 15.88 -22.45 -3.58
N ASP A 142 15.57 -23.07 -4.72
CA ASP A 142 16.40 -24.15 -5.28
C ASP A 142 17.25 -23.73 -6.47
N LYS A 143 16.89 -22.62 -7.15
CA LYS A 143 17.54 -22.20 -8.40
C LYS A 143 17.86 -20.71 -8.37
N ALA A 144 19.14 -20.37 -8.31
CA ALA A 144 19.60 -18.98 -8.41
C ALA A 144 19.10 -18.31 -9.70
N GLY A 145 18.62 -17.07 -9.57
CA GLY A 145 18.04 -16.29 -10.67
C GLY A 145 16.59 -16.66 -11.03
N ALA A 146 15.98 -17.63 -10.34
CA ALA A 146 14.53 -17.87 -10.47
C ALA A 146 13.73 -16.71 -9.88
N PHE A 147 12.55 -16.43 -10.45
CA PHE A 147 11.62 -15.42 -9.96
C PHE A 147 10.36 -16.03 -9.40
N HIS A 148 9.80 -15.38 -8.39
CA HIS A 148 8.48 -15.66 -7.81
C HIS A 148 7.69 -14.38 -7.72
N SER A 149 6.45 -14.39 -8.18
CA SER A 149 5.52 -13.28 -8.09
C SER A 149 4.46 -13.59 -7.04
N ALA A 150 4.52 -12.93 -5.88
CA ALA A 150 3.54 -13.06 -4.82
C ALA A 150 2.43 -12.01 -5.01
N PRO A 151 1.18 -12.41 -5.31
CA PRO A 151 0.07 -11.48 -5.50
C PRO A 151 -0.15 -10.62 -4.25
N TYR A 152 -0.41 -9.32 -4.43
CA TYR A 152 -0.78 -8.42 -3.34
C TYR A 152 -1.77 -7.36 -3.78
N ALA A 153 -2.49 -6.82 -2.80
CA ALA A 153 -3.23 -5.57 -2.89
C ALA A 153 -2.85 -4.65 -1.74
N ALA A 154 -3.00 -3.35 -1.94
CA ALA A 154 -2.79 -2.32 -0.92
C ALA A 154 -3.47 -1.02 -1.32
N ASP A 155 -3.67 -0.11 -0.36
CA ASP A 155 -4.01 1.27 -0.67
C ASP A 155 -2.78 2.15 -0.47
N TYR A 156 -2.52 3.04 -1.43
CA TYR A 156 -1.50 4.08 -1.34
C TYR A 156 -2.18 5.42 -1.11
N VAL A 157 -1.86 6.03 0.04
CA VAL A 157 -2.30 7.38 0.40
C VAL A 157 -1.16 8.34 0.12
N PHE A 158 -1.41 9.32 -0.74
CA PHE A 158 -0.47 10.37 -1.12
C PHE A 158 -0.81 11.63 -0.34
N LEU A 159 0.18 12.17 0.39
CA LEU A 159 -0.02 13.31 1.28
C LEU A 159 0.98 14.43 0.98
N LYS A 160 0.61 15.65 1.38
CA LYS A 160 1.47 16.84 1.34
C LYS A 160 1.45 17.58 2.67
N LYS A 161 2.57 18.19 3.01
CA LYS A 161 2.71 19.13 4.14
C LYS A 161 2.03 20.44 3.86
#